data_de17d9bbd0a45f70649f6591941f7732
#
_entry.id   de17d9bbd0a45f70649f6591941f7732
#
_cell.length_a   1.000
_cell.length_b   1.000
_cell.length_c   1.000
_cell.angle_alpha   90.00
_cell.angle_beta   90.00
_cell.angle_gamma   90.00
#
_symmetry.space_group_name_H-M   'P 1'
#
loop_
_entity.id
_entity.type
_entity.pdbx_description
1 polymer ?
#
loop_
_entity_poly.entity_id
_entity_poly.type
_entity_poly.pdbx_seq_one_letter_code
_entity_poly.pdbx_strand_id
1 'polypeptide(L)'
;MNIHRLLQNVKYTGNPGDFDTDFVTDDSRKVRAGCVFVRSKGGSFDGHTFAEKAVEIGAKLIVAERDTGVENQILVENSRQAYALMCGNLFDNPAKKLKMIGITGTNGKTTSAFLIKDLLQQMGKQVGLMGTVQNMIGSQIIPAKFTTPQPYELNALLSQMYKSGCEYAVMETSSQALAQNRLYGIKFDVGVFTNLTQDHLDYHKTMENYFDAKCLLFQNSEKIVVNYDDPYGKKVAERFKDKEVITFSDRDNTADYTARNIEYSSKNVKFLMVAKGSINRVDFPMPGEYSVHNAMGAALALIALGFDETDVCTALNHVHGVKGRCEILVKEPFTVICDYAHTDDGLKNVLSSIRPFVKGRFIVLFGCAGERDSAKRILMAHAVADYADYVFLTSDNPRGENPQSIIDSVSGYFDEKKVPYTAEVDRRKAINSALNMLQYNDTLILCGKGHEDYQVLNGITVYLDEHDIVKKFMDNYNKEN
;
A
#
# COMPACT_ATOMS: atom_id res chain seq x y z
N MET A 1 15.13 -27.99 -10.06
CA MET A 1 15.70 -27.99 -8.68
C MET A 1 15.32 -29.29 -8.02
N ASN A 2 16.26 -29.97 -7.35
CA ASN A 2 15.94 -31.18 -6.61
C ASN A 2 14.99 -30.92 -5.44
N ILE A 3 14.04 -31.85 -5.20
CA ILE A 3 12.99 -31.71 -4.18
C ILE A 3 13.54 -31.49 -2.76
N HIS A 4 14.64 -32.13 -2.40
CA HIS A 4 15.24 -31.98 -1.07
C HIS A 4 15.80 -30.56 -0.86
N ARG A 5 16.30 -29.92 -1.92
CA ARG A 5 16.71 -28.51 -1.87
C ARG A 5 15.50 -27.58 -1.81
N LEU A 6 14.41 -27.90 -2.52
CA LEU A 6 13.16 -27.14 -2.45
C LEU A 6 12.56 -27.17 -1.03
N LEU A 7 12.64 -28.32 -0.34
CA LEU A 7 12.12 -28.53 1.01
C LEU A 7 13.09 -28.09 2.14
N GLN A 8 14.19 -27.45 1.82
CA GLN A 8 15.13 -26.97 2.84
C GLN A 8 14.44 -26.03 3.83
N ASN A 9 14.61 -26.29 5.13
CA ASN A 9 13.96 -25.58 6.26
C ASN A 9 12.43 -25.74 6.35
N VAL A 10 11.80 -26.54 5.51
CA VAL A 10 10.40 -26.96 5.67
C VAL A 10 10.35 -28.14 6.64
N LYS A 11 9.58 -28.03 7.72
CA LYS A 11 9.31 -29.17 8.64
C LYS A 11 8.16 -29.97 8.06
N TYR A 12 8.41 -31.26 7.79
CA TYR A 12 7.41 -32.18 7.24
C TYR A 12 7.56 -33.60 7.75
N THR A 13 6.50 -34.38 7.57
CA THR A 13 6.50 -35.85 7.74
C THR A 13 6.09 -36.52 6.43
N GLY A 14 6.53 -37.76 6.19
CA GLY A 14 6.32 -38.48 4.95
C GLY A 14 7.56 -38.52 4.07
N ASN A 15 7.45 -39.18 2.92
CA ASN A 15 8.56 -39.33 1.97
C ASN A 15 8.28 -38.42 0.72
N PRO A 16 9.11 -37.42 0.47
CA PRO A 16 8.92 -36.56 -0.72
C PRO A 16 9.35 -37.26 -2.02
N GLY A 17 10.00 -38.41 -1.97
CA GLY A 17 10.64 -39.02 -3.13
C GLY A 17 11.92 -38.29 -3.55
N ASP A 18 12.47 -38.64 -4.72
CA ASP A 18 13.64 -37.97 -5.31
C ASP A 18 13.35 -37.64 -6.77
N PHE A 19 13.19 -36.34 -7.03
CA PHE A 19 12.90 -35.79 -8.36
C PHE A 19 13.28 -34.32 -8.46
N ASP A 20 13.38 -33.83 -9.69
CA ASP A 20 13.53 -32.41 -9.97
C ASP A 20 12.19 -31.74 -10.28
N THR A 21 12.03 -30.50 -9.84
CA THR A 21 10.91 -29.64 -10.15
C THR A 21 11.37 -28.19 -10.43
N ASP A 22 10.63 -27.49 -11.25
CA ASP A 22 10.84 -26.07 -11.59
C ASP A 22 9.67 -25.17 -11.13
N PHE A 23 8.65 -25.79 -10.50
CA PHE A 23 7.43 -25.07 -10.20
C PHE A 23 6.75 -25.58 -8.94
N VAL A 24 6.36 -24.62 -8.09
CA VAL A 24 5.53 -24.84 -6.90
C VAL A 24 4.33 -23.90 -6.95
N THR A 25 3.14 -24.37 -6.63
CA THR A 25 1.92 -23.57 -6.66
C THR A 25 0.92 -23.97 -5.59
N ASP A 26 0.16 -22.99 -5.08
CA ASP A 26 -1.02 -23.18 -4.24
C ASP A 26 -2.33 -22.92 -5.00
N ASP A 27 -2.25 -22.53 -6.29
CA ASP A 27 -3.39 -22.31 -7.17
C ASP A 27 -3.69 -23.55 -8.00
N SER A 28 -4.84 -24.19 -7.74
CA SER A 28 -5.28 -25.40 -8.43
C SER A 28 -5.38 -25.25 -9.96
N ARG A 29 -5.60 -24.01 -10.45
CA ARG A 29 -5.69 -23.70 -11.89
C ARG A 29 -4.33 -23.68 -12.58
N LYS A 30 -3.25 -23.59 -11.80
CA LYS A 30 -1.86 -23.54 -12.25
C LYS A 30 -1.15 -24.88 -12.13
N VAL A 31 -1.83 -25.93 -11.64
CA VAL A 31 -1.26 -27.27 -11.53
C VAL A 31 -0.87 -27.78 -12.92
N ARG A 32 0.35 -28.30 -13.04
CA ARG A 32 0.92 -28.87 -14.25
C ARG A 32 1.81 -30.06 -13.94
N ALA A 33 2.11 -30.85 -14.95
CA ALA A 33 3.00 -32.00 -14.82
C ALA A 33 4.38 -31.56 -14.24
N GLY A 34 4.90 -32.33 -13.30
CA GLY A 34 6.18 -32.06 -12.65
C GLY A 34 6.16 -31.07 -11.50
N CYS A 35 5.03 -30.39 -11.21
CA CYS A 35 4.95 -29.39 -10.15
C CYS A 35 4.84 -30.02 -8.75
N VAL A 36 5.13 -29.21 -7.73
CA VAL A 36 4.72 -29.43 -6.35
C VAL A 36 3.48 -28.61 -6.08
N PHE A 37 2.40 -29.25 -5.65
CA PHE A 37 1.15 -28.60 -5.33
C PHE A 37 0.97 -28.47 -3.81
N VAL A 38 0.83 -27.23 -3.34
CA VAL A 38 0.63 -26.95 -1.92
C VAL A 38 -0.83 -26.66 -1.65
N ARG A 39 -1.36 -27.32 -0.67
CA ARG A 39 -2.77 -27.22 -0.32
C ARG A 39 -2.95 -26.38 0.92
N SER A 40 -3.44 -25.18 0.70
CA SER A 40 -3.82 -24.29 1.79
C SER A 40 -5.34 -24.25 1.96
N LYS A 41 -5.82 -24.12 3.19
CA LYS A 41 -7.22 -23.90 3.48
C LYS A 41 -7.58 -22.48 3.06
N GLY A 42 -8.38 -22.32 2.00
CA GLY A 42 -8.98 -21.05 1.60
C GLY A 42 -10.17 -20.67 2.51
N GLY A 43 -10.57 -19.39 2.51
CA GLY A 43 -11.71 -18.92 3.32
C GLY A 43 -13.06 -19.56 2.94
N SER A 44 -13.25 -19.94 1.67
CA SER A 44 -14.51 -20.49 1.13
C SER A 44 -14.36 -21.86 0.47
N PHE A 45 -13.14 -22.38 0.31
CA PHE A 45 -12.89 -23.63 -0.40
C PHE A 45 -11.86 -24.49 0.34
N ASP A 46 -12.25 -25.74 0.68
CA ASP A 46 -11.32 -26.73 1.24
C ASP A 46 -10.53 -27.36 0.08
N GLY A 47 -9.32 -26.88 -0.14
CA GLY A 47 -8.44 -27.42 -1.16
C GLY A 47 -8.19 -28.93 -1.07
N HIS A 48 -8.52 -29.65 0.04
CA HIS A 48 -8.24 -31.07 0.22
C HIS A 48 -8.96 -31.98 -0.81
N THR A 49 -10.03 -31.51 -1.42
CA THR A 49 -10.77 -32.26 -2.46
C THR A 49 -10.09 -32.27 -3.83
N PHE A 50 -8.97 -31.54 -4.02
CA PHE A 50 -8.30 -31.41 -5.33
C PHE A 50 -6.98 -32.22 -5.41
N ALA A 51 -6.58 -32.99 -4.35
CA ALA A 51 -5.30 -33.71 -4.36
C ALA A 51 -5.23 -34.76 -5.45
N GLU A 52 -6.24 -35.62 -5.53
CA GLU A 52 -6.30 -36.69 -6.53
C GLU A 52 -6.23 -36.11 -7.94
N LYS A 53 -7.00 -35.05 -8.21
CA LYS A 53 -6.99 -34.37 -9.51
C LYS A 53 -5.64 -33.72 -9.82
N ALA A 54 -4.96 -33.18 -8.84
CA ALA A 54 -3.62 -32.61 -9.02
C ALA A 54 -2.61 -33.71 -9.40
N VAL A 55 -2.70 -34.88 -8.78
CA VAL A 55 -1.89 -36.07 -9.16
C VAL A 55 -2.22 -36.54 -10.56
N GLU A 56 -3.50 -36.62 -10.94
CA GLU A 56 -3.94 -36.96 -12.30
C GLU A 56 -3.37 -35.99 -13.36
N ILE A 57 -3.28 -34.70 -13.06
CA ILE A 57 -2.66 -33.68 -13.92
C ILE A 57 -1.13 -33.87 -13.99
N GLY A 58 -0.54 -34.59 -13.04
CA GLY A 58 0.89 -34.90 -13.02
C GLY A 58 1.69 -34.11 -11.98
N ALA A 59 1.06 -33.61 -10.92
CA ALA A 59 1.80 -33.10 -9.76
C ALA A 59 2.63 -34.24 -9.14
N LYS A 60 3.92 -34.01 -8.93
CA LYS A 60 4.82 -35.03 -8.37
C LYS A 60 4.76 -35.15 -6.86
N LEU A 61 4.35 -34.07 -6.19
CA LEU A 61 4.22 -34.03 -4.73
C LEU A 61 3.05 -33.14 -4.32
N ILE A 62 2.29 -33.63 -3.34
CA ILE A 62 1.25 -32.86 -2.66
C ILE A 62 1.79 -32.49 -1.26
N VAL A 63 1.70 -31.20 -0.92
CA VAL A 63 2.02 -30.69 0.42
C VAL A 63 0.72 -30.30 1.10
N ALA A 64 0.39 -30.93 2.21
CA ALA A 64 -0.91 -30.76 2.88
C ALA A 64 -0.76 -30.68 4.42
N GLU A 65 -1.79 -30.15 5.10
CA GLU A 65 -1.85 -30.08 6.57
C GLU A 65 -2.48 -31.34 7.19
N ARG A 66 -3.11 -32.18 6.38
CA ARG A 66 -3.71 -33.46 6.79
C ARG A 66 -3.61 -34.46 5.64
N ASP A 67 -3.72 -35.74 5.99
CA ASP A 67 -3.74 -36.81 4.99
C ASP A 67 -4.85 -36.60 3.95
N THR A 68 -4.48 -36.72 2.70
CA THR A 68 -5.35 -36.54 1.53
C THR A 68 -5.63 -37.84 0.80
N GLY A 69 -5.07 -38.95 1.27
CA GLY A 69 -5.25 -40.29 0.67
C GLY A 69 -4.41 -40.56 -0.58
N VAL A 70 -3.56 -39.60 -1.00
CA VAL A 70 -2.65 -39.83 -2.15
C VAL A 70 -1.27 -40.29 -1.67
N GLU A 71 -0.63 -41.19 -2.43
CA GLU A 71 0.69 -41.74 -2.05
C GLU A 71 1.80 -40.66 -2.05
N ASN A 72 1.78 -39.77 -3.03
CA ASN A 72 2.82 -38.76 -3.22
C ASN A 72 2.52 -37.49 -2.41
N GLN A 73 2.52 -37.62 -1.06
CA GLN A 73 2.26 -36.46 -0.19
C GLN A 73 3.26 -36.37 0.96
N ILE A 74 3.45 -35.16 1.43
CA ILE A 74 4.06 -34.85 2.73
C ILE A 74 3.11 -34.00 3.55
N LEU A 75 3.17 -34.16 4.87
CA LEU A 75 2.36 -33.40 5.80
C LEU A 75 3.20 -32.34 6.49
N VAL A 76 2.63 -31.14 6.59
CA VAL A 76 3.22 -29.96 7.21
C VAL A 76 2.26 -29.38 8.25
N GLU A 77 2.78 -28.71 9.25
CA GLU A 77 1.95 -28.03 10.26
C GLU A 77 1.18 -26.82 9.67
N ASN A 78 1.85 -26.08 8.78
CA ASN A 78 1.28 -24.88 8.14
C ASN A 78 1.69 -24.83 6.66
N SER A 79 0.72 -25.09 5.79
CA SER A 79 0.94 -25.16 4.34
C SER A 79 1.34 -23.82 3.73
N ARG A 80 0.85 -22.68 4.27
CA ARG A 80 1.21 -21.34 3.77
C ARG A 80 2.66 -20.99 4.09
N GLN A 81 3.13 -21.35 5.30
CA GLN A 81 4.54 -21.18 5.68
C GLN A 81 5.45 -22.08 4.83
N ALA A 82 5.04 -23.34 4.64
CA ALA A 82 5.76 -24.26 3.77
C ALA A 82 5.86 -23.74 2.33
N TYR A 83 4.76 -23.22 1.79
CA TYR A 83 4.72 -22.62 0.47
C TYR A 83 5.65 -21.41 0.33
N ALA A 84 5.63 -20.51 1.30
CA ALA A 84 6.51 -19.33 1.29
C ALA A 84 7.99 -19.73 1.31
N LEU A 85 8.38 -20.71 2.15
CA LEU A 85 9.75 -21.23 2.22
C LEU A 85 10.17 -21.90 0.91
N MET A 86 9.30 -22.76 0.34
CA MET A 86 9.58 -23.41 -0.94
C MET A 86 9.73 -22.41 -2.07
N CYS A 87 8.92 -21.37 -2.12
CA CYS A 87 9.09 -20.29 -3.10
C CYS A 87 10.42 -19.57 -2.90
N GLY A 88 10.82 -19.27 -1.66
CA GLY A 88 12.14 -18.71 -1.37
C GLY A 88 13.27 -19.60 -1.87
N ASN A 89 13.21 -20.90 -1.57
CA ASN A 89 14.22 -21.87 -1.98
C ASN A 89 14.27 -22.03 -3.51
N LEU A 90 13.12 -22.05 -4.19
CA LEU A 90 13.03 -22.18 -5.63
C LEU A 90 13.78 -21.06 -6.37
N PHE A 91 13.74 -19.85 -5.84
CA PHE A 91 14.44 -18.68 -6.39
C PHE A 91 15.78 -18.39 -5.70
N ASP A 92 16.34 -19.36 -4.95
CA ASP A 92 17.64 -19.25 -4.28
C ASP A 92 17.68 -18.13 -3.21
N ASN A 93 16.61 -18.02 -2.46
CA ASN A 93 16.41 -17.10 -1.33
C ASN A 93 16.84 -15.64 -1.65
N PRO A 94 16.26 -15.00 -2.64
CA PRO A 94 16.73 -13.69 -3.15
C PRO A 94 16.65 -12.59 -2.10
N ALA A 95 15.72 -12.65 -1.16
CA ALA A 95 15.60 -11.70 -0.06
C ALA A 95 16.87 -11.62 0.81
N LYS A 96 17.64 -12.70 0.93
CA LYS A 96 18.91 -12.72 1.68
C LYS A 96 20.06 -11.99 0.97
N LYS A 97 19.87 -11.65 -0.31
CA LYS A 97 20.86 -11.00 -1.17
C LYS A 97 20.61 -9.52 -1.36
N LEU A 98 19.52 -9.02 -0.77
CA LEU A 98 19.05 -7.63 -0.86
C LEU A 98 18.90 -7.06 0.55
N LYS A 99 19.08 -5.75 0.69
CA LYS A 99 18.66 -5.02 1.88
C LYS A 99 17.15 -4.78 1.82
N MET A 100 16.43 -5.41 2.72
CA MET A 100 14.96 -5.46 2.71
C MET A 100 14.38 -4.40 3.62
N ILE A 101 13.50 -3.54 3.09
CA ILE A 101 12.77 -2.53 3.85
C ILE A 101 11.27 -2.81 3.72
N GLY A 102 10.60 -3.06 4.84
CA GLY A 102 9.17 -3.31 4.90
C GLY A 102 8.42 -2.14 5.51
N ILE A 103 7.31 -1.73 4.91
CA ILE A 103 6.47 -0.64 5.42
C ILE A 103 5.07 -1.18 5.70
N THR A 104 4.57 -0.98 6.91
CA THR A 104 3.20 -1.31 7.29
C THR A 104 2.51 -0.14 7.98
N GLY A 105 1.18 -0.17 7.96
CA GLY A 105 0.29 0.83 8.55
C GLY A 105 -1.07 0.79 7.87
N THR A 106 -2.02 1.60 8.30
CA THR A 106 -3.28 1.78 7.56
C THR A 106 -3.05 2.71 6.38
N ASN A 107 -2.55 3.90 6.62
CA ASN A 107 -2.27 4.95 5.65
C ASN A 107 -0.76 5.20 5.51
N GLY A 108 -0.34 5.85 4.42
CA GLY A 108 1.04 6.29 4.20
C GLY A 108 2.02 5.25 3.65
N LYS A 109 1.68 3.96 3.59
CA LYS A 109 2.57 2.89 3.10
C LYS A 109 3.16 3.19 1.71
N THR A 110 2.29 3.48 0.76
CA THR A 110 2.69 3.74 -0.63
C THR A 110 3.59 4.98 -0.71
N THR A 111 3.17 6.07 -0.10
CA THR A 111 3.96 7.31 -0.08
C THR A 111 5.33 7.06 0.52
N SER A 112 5.41 6.43 1.71
CA SER A 112 6.69 6.11 2.36
C SER A 112 7.55 5.18 1.51
N ALA A 113 6.96 4.17 0.85
CA ALA A 113 7.70 3.24 0.00
C ALA A 113 8.34 3.94 -1.22
N PHE A 114 7.60 4.81 -1.88
CA PHE A 114 8.13 5.61 -2.99
C PHE A 114 9.19 6.62 -2.52
N LEU A 115 8.98 7.27 -1.38
CA LEU A 115 9.96 8.18 -0.79
C LEU A 115 11.27 7.47 -0.45
N ILE A 116 11.21 6.33 0.22
CA ILE A 116 12.40 5.51 0.55
C ILE A 116 13.14 5.11 -0.74
N LYS A 117 12.39 4.68 -1.77
CA LYS A 117 12.99 4.35 -3.08
C LYS A 117 13.67 5.56 -3.70
N ASP A 118 13.00 6.72 -3.73
CA ASP A 118 13.54 7.95 -4.33
C ASP A 118 14.79 8.42 -3.58
N LEU A 119 14.75 8.46 -2.26
CA LEU A 119 15.90 8.80 -1.42
C LEU A 119 17.09 7.86 -1.68
N LEU A 120 16.88 6.55 -1.71
CA LEU A 120 17.94 5.58 -2.01
C LEU A 120 18.52 5.81 -3.41
N GLN A 121 17.69 6.13 -4.42
CA GLN A 121 18.15 6.44 -5.77
C GLN A 121 18.98 7.73 -5.82
N GLN A 122 18.60 8.78 -5.07
CA GLN A 122 19.40 10.00 -4.94
C GLN A 122 20.73 9.73 -4.23
N MET A 123 20.80 8.72 -3.34
CA MET A 123 22.05 8.21 -2.75
C MET A 123 22.84 7.28 -3.72
N GLY A 124 22.47 7.22 -5.00
CA GLY A 124 23.17 6.43 -6.02
C GLY A 124 22.91 4.93 -5.95
N LYS A 125 21.86 4.48 -5.24
CA LYS A 125 21.55 3.06 -5.06
C LYS A 125 20.57 2.53 -6.11
N GLN A 126 20.76 1.27 -6.51
CA GLN A 126 19.79 0.56 -7.33
C GLN A 126 18.74 -0.10 -6.44
N VAL A 127 17.47 0.21 -6.70
CA VAL A 127 16.35 -0.12 -5.79
C VAL A 127 15.24 -0.80 -6.54
N GLY A 128 14.71 -1.89 -5.96
CA GLY A 128 13.44 -2.48 -6.34
C GLY A 128 12.31 -1.99 -5.43
N LEU A 129 11.10 -1.88 -5.97
CA LEU A 129 9.90 -1.50 -5.23
C LEU A 129 8.79 -2.52 -5.48
N MET A 130 8.09 -2.93 -4.43
CA MET A 130 6.85 -3.70 -4.51
C MET A 130 5.75 -2.98 -3.73
N GLY A 131 4.66 -2.63 -4.40
CA GLY A 131 3.59 -1.86 -3.76
C GLY A 131 2.28 -1.83 -4.51
N THR A 132 1.35 -1.07 -3.97
CA THR A 132 -0.04 -0.97 -4.44
C THR A 132 -0.12 -0.39 -5.85
N VAL A 133 0.63 0.66 -6.13
CA VAL A 133 0.58 1.39 -7.40
C VAL A 133 1.23 0.57 -8.51
N GLN A 134 2.42 0.07 -8.26
CA GLN A 134 3.24 -0.66 -9.22
C GLN A 134 4.40 -1.37 -8.52
N ASN A 135 4.96 -2.37 -9.18
CA ASN A 135 6.26 -2.89 -8.84
C ASN A 135 7.32 -2.22 -9.74
N MET A 136 8.55 -2.11 -9.26
CA MET A 136 9.64 -1.52 -10.03
C MET A 136 10.94 -2.31 -9.85
N ILE A 137 11.71 -2.44 -10.91
CA ILE A 137 13.09 -2.95 -10.89
C ILE A 137 13.97 -1.83 -11.44
N GLY A 138 14.62 -1.06 -10.55
CA GLY A 138 15.24 0.19 -10.94
C GLY A 138 14.21 1.17 -11.50
N SER A 139 14.33 1.51 -12.79
CA SER A 139 13.37 2.36 -13.52
C SER A 139 12.27 1.58 -14.28
N GLN A 140 12.41 0.25 -14.42
CA GLN A 140 11.42 -0.56 -15.11
C GLN A 140 10.16 -0.73 -14.28
N ILE A 141 8.99 -0.35 -14.82
CA ILE A 141 7.68 -0.50 -14.19
C ILE A 141 7.09 -1.86 -14.56
N ILE A 142 6.55 -2.55 -13.56
CA ILE A 142 5.84 -3.82 -13.70
C ILE A 142 4.47 -3.65 -13.03
N PRO A 143 3.35 -3.97 -13.71
CA PRO A 143 2.02 -3.85 -13.12
C PRO A 143 1.90 -4.63 -11.81
N ALA A 144 1.32 -4.02 -10.78
CA ALA A 144 1.02 -4.67 -9.51
C ALA A 144 -0.39 -5.28 -9.53
N LYS A 145 -0.52 -6.53 -9.09
CA LYS A 145 -1.83 -7.18 -8.89
C LYS A 145 -2.30 -7.07 -7.43
N PHE A 146 -1.38 -6.93 -6.53
CA PHE A 146 -1.59 -6.86 -5.08
C PHE A 146 -0.59 -5.90 -4.47
N THR A 147 -0.97 -5.23 -3.39
CA THR A 147 -0.06 -4.41 -2.57
C THR A 147 1.19 -5.19 -2.16
N THR A 148 1.00 -6.44 -1.75
CA THR A 148 2.07 -7.38 -1.43
C THR A 148 1.82 -8.64 -2.27
N PRO A 149 2.72 -9.03 -3.16
CA PRO A 149 2.54 -10.19 -4.04
C PRO A 149 2.38 -11.51 -3.29
N GLN A 150 1.88 -12.55 -3.99
CA GLN A 150 1.87 -13.93 -3.49
C GLN A 150 3.31 -14.48 -3.42
N PRO A 151 3.60 -15.51 -2.61
CA PRO A 151 4.96 -15.98 -2.36
C PRO A 151 5.78 -16.30 -3.62
N TYR A 152 5.16 -16.90 -4.64
CA TYR A 152 5.85 -17.22 -5.89
C TYR A 152 6.24 -15.95 -6.65
N GLU A 153 5.29 -15.07 -6.93
CA GLU A 153 5.51 -13.81 -7.63
C GLU A 153 6.46 -12.89 -6.86
N LEU A 154 6.35 -12.88 -5.52
CA LEU A 154 7.23 -12.14 -4.63
C LEU A 154 8.70 -12.54 -4.83
N ASN A 155 9.00 -13.84 -4.69
CA ASN A 155 10.37 -14.33 -4.81
C ASN A 155 10.90 -14.24 -6.25
N ALA A 156 10.02 -14.37 -7.26
CA ALA A 156 10.37 -14.14 -8.64
C ALA A 156 10.80 -12.69 -8.87
N LEU A 157 10.04 -11.70 -8.35
CA LEU A 157 10.39 -10.27 -8.44
C LEU A 157 11.69 -9.97 -7.70
N LEU A 158 11.87 -10.45 -6.47
CA LEU A 158 13.12 -10.27 -5.72
C LEU A 158 14.32 -10.87 -6.45
N SER A 159 14.15 -12.04 -7.09
CA SER A 159 15.21 -12.66 -7.90
C SER A 159 15.56 -11.81 -9.13
N GLN A 160 14.55 -11.21 -9.78
CA GLN A 160 14.77 -10.30 -10.90
C GLN A 160 15.45 -9.01 -10.45
N MET A 161 15.04 -8.41 -9.31
CA MET A 161 15.68 -7.23 -8.72
C MET A 161 17.16 -7.48 -8.48
N TYR A 162 17.50 -8.60 -7.79
CA TYR A 162 18.87 -8.96 -7.52
C TYR A 162 19.70 -9.16 -8.82
N LYS A 163 19.15 -9.89 -9.80
CA LYS A 163 19.81 -10.12 -11.10
C LYS A 163 20.00 -8.84 -11.91
N SER A 164 19.15 -7.84 -11.70
CA SER A 164 19.23 -6.52 -12.34
C SER A 164 20.13 -5.53 -11.58
N GLY A 165 20.85 -6.01 -10.55
CA GLY A 165 21.79 -5.20 -9.79
C GLY A 165 21.18 -4.34 -8.70
N CYS A 166 19.90 -4.56 -8.30
CA CYS A 166 19.36 -3.89 -7.13
C CYS A 166 20.11 -4.33 -5.87
N GLU A 167 20.42 -3.35 -5.02
CA GLU A 167 21.02 -3.56 -3.70
C GLU A 167 19.94 -3.60 -2.62
N TYR A 168 18.83 -2.87 -2.84
CA TYR A 168 17.73 -2.66 -1.92
C TYR A 168 16.41 -3.10 -2.53
N ALA A 169 15.51 -3.62 -1.68
CA ALA A 169 14.12 -3.87 -2.04
C ALA A 169 13.19 -3.25 -0.99
N VAL A 170 12.36 -2.31 -1.44
CA VAL A 170 11.35 -1.63 -0.63
C VAL A 170 10.00 -2.28 -0.88
N MET A 171 9.27 -2.62 0.18
CA MET A 171 8.02 -3.36 0.06
C MET A 171 6.93 -2.80 0.96
N GLU A 172 5.75 -2.52 0.38
CA GLU A 172 4.54 -2.37 1.16
C GLU A 172 4.10 -3.73 1.72
N THR A 173 4.03 -3.87 3.04
CA THR A 173 3.61 -5.10 3.72
C THR A 173 2.20 -4.95 4.28
N SER A 174 1.21 -5.43 3.50
CA SER A 174 -0.19 -5.40 3.92
C SER A 174 -0.44 -6.37 5.08
N SER A 175 -1.33 -6.00 5.99
CA SER A 175 -1.70 -6.85 7.13
C SER A 175 -2.26 -8.21 6.73
N GLN A 176 -3.01 -8.26 5.64
CA GLN A 176 -3.52 -9.51 5.07
C GLN A 176 -2.39 -10.42 4.57
N ALA A 177 -1.38 -9.86 3.90
CA ALA A 177 -0.23 -10.64 3.44
C ALA A 177 0.60 -11.20 4.60
N LEU A 178 0.79 -10.39 5.64
CA LEU A 178 1.45 -10.81 6.88
C LEU A 178 0.65 -11.94 7.57
N ALA A 179 -0.65 -11.76 7.79
CA ALA A 179 -1.53 -12.78 8.40
C ALA A 179 -1.62 -14.07 7.56
N GLN A 180 -1.49 -13.96 6.23
CA GLN A 180 -1.48 -15.11 5.32
C GLN A 180 -0.10 -15.76 5.17
N ASN A 181 0.90 -15.35 5.95
CA ASN A 181 2.27 -15.85 5.88
C ASN A 181 2.96 -15.69 4.50
N ARG A 182 2.53 -14.73 3.66
CA ARG A 182 3.14 -14.54 2.33
C ARG A 182 4.62 -14.17 2.41
N LEU A 183 5.02 -13.54 3.53
CA LEU A 183 6.38 -13.05 3.80
C LEU A 183 7.15 -13.97 4.76
N TYR A 184 6.63 -15.19 5.03
CA TYR A 184 7.28 -16.10 5.96
C TYR A 184 8.68 -16.52 5.47
N GLY A 185 9.66 -16.43 6.35
CA GLY A 185 11.06 -16.71 6.03
C GLY A 185 11.87 -15.53 5.49
N ILE A 186 11.22 -14.38 5.21
CA ILE A 186 11.90 -13.14 4.84
C ILE A 186 12.29 -12.38 6.11
N LYS A 187 13.53 -11.90 6.15
CA LYS A 187 14.04 -10.96 7.15
C LYS A 187 14.10 -9.57 6.54
N PHE A 188 13.81 -8.55 7.35
CA PHE A 188 13.90 -7.16 6.96
C PHE A 188 15.02 -6.47 7.72
N ASP A 189 15.84 -5.68 7.05
CA ASP A 189 16.83 -4.84 7.70
C ASP A 189 16.12 -3.72 8.47
N VAL A 190 15.05 -3.15 7.89
CA VAL A 190 14.24 -2.11 8.53
C VAL A 190 12.75 -2.39 8.32
N GLY A 191 11.97 -2.32 9.41
CA GLY A 191 10.51 -2.28 9.39
C GLY A 191 10.00 -0.90 9.78
N VAL A 192 9.10 -0.31 8.98
CA VAL A 192 8.54 1.02 9.25
C VAL A 192 7.06 0.90 9.61
N PHE A 193 6.66 1.50 10.74
CA PHE A 193 5.27 1.65 11.16
C PHE A 193 4.79 3.08 10.94
N THR A 194 3.76 3.26 10.12
CA THR A 194 3.20 4.58 9.84
C THR A 194 2.08 4.98 10.80
N ASN A 195 1.02 4.17 10.89
CA ASN A 195 -0.16 4.40 11.75
C ASN A 195 -1.09 3.18 11.75
N LEU A 196 -2.08 3.17 12.68
CA LEU A 196 -3.16 2.20 12.67
C LEU A 196 -4.50 2.83 13.00
N THR A 197 -5.36 2.95 12.01
CA THR A 197 -6.77 3.37 12.14
C THR A 197 -7.71 2.27 11.69
N GLN A 198 -9.00 2.42 11.92
CA GLN A 198 -9.98 1.37 11.61
C GLN A 198 -10.06 1.09 10.11
N ASP A 199 -9.62 -0.10 9.71
CA ASP A 199 -9.75 -0.63 8.36
C ASP A 199 -9.70 -2.16 8.37
N HIS A 200 -10.13 -2.81 7.28
CA HIS A 200 -10.03 -4.26 7.08
C HIS A 200 -10.60 -5.13 8.22
N LEU A 201 -11.60 -4.64 9.00
CA LEU A 201 -12.23 -5.41 10.06
C LEU A 201 -13.16 -6.52 9.53
N ASP A 202 -13.57 -6.44 8.27
CA ASP A 202 -14.18 -7.55 7.54
C ASP A 202 -13.28 -8.80 7.55
N TYR A 203 -11.96 -8.61 7.43
CA TYR A 203 -10.95 -9.66 7.45
C TYR A 203 -10.42 -9.95 8.87
N HIS A 204 -9.93 -8.94 9.58
CA HIS A 204 -9.24 -9.11 10.87
C HIS A 204 -10.18 -9.28 12.06
N LYS A 205 -11.46 -8.89 11.93
CA LYS A 205 -12.54 -8.93 12.94
C LYS A 205 -12.37 -7.92 14.07
N THR A 206 -11.16 -7.71 14.60
CA THR A 206 -10.88 -6.78 15.70
C THR A 206 -9.64 -5.93 15.39
N MET A 207 -9.56 -4.76 16.02
CA MET A 207 -8.36 -3.91 15.93
C MET A 207 -7.12 -4.58 16.52
N GLU A 208 -7.28 -5.43 17.54
CA GLU A 208 -6.23 -6.24 18.14
C GLU A 208 -5.60 -7.19 17.12
N ASN A 209 -6.43 -8.01 16.46
CA ASN A 209 -5.96 -8.92 15.41
C ASN A 209 -5.29 -8.16 14.24
N TYR A 210 -5.82 -6.98 13.91
CA TYR A 210 -5.25 -6.13 12.87
C TYR A 210 -3.87 -5.61 13.27
N PHE A 211 -3.71 -5.18 14.51
CA PHE A 211 -2.44 -4.78 15.09
C PHE A 211 -1.44 -5.95 15.14
N ASP A 212 -1.86 -7.10 15.66
CA ASP A 212 -1.02 -8.30 15.75
C ASP A 212 -0.52 -8.76 14.38
N ALA A 213 -1.39 -8.71 13.35
CA ALA A 213 -0.99 -9.01 11.99
C ALA A 213 0.14 -8.09 11.49
N LYS A 214 0.07 -6.78 11.78
CA LYS A 214 1.14 -5.82 11.41
C LYS A 214 2.42 -6.07 12.20
N CYS A 215 2.32 -6.48 13.47
CA CYS A 215 3.46 -6.78 14.32
C CYS A 215 4.33 -7.94 13.78
N LEU A 216 3.79 -8.80 12.90
CA LEU A 216 4.57 -9.85 12.24
C LEU A 216 5.73 -9.29 11.39
N LEU A 217 5.60 -8.07 10.84
CA LEU A 217 6.71 -7.40 10.17
C LEU A 217 7.86 -7.18 11.15
N PHE A 218 7.56 -6.58 12.31
CA PHE A 218 8.57 -6.17 13.29
C PHE A 218 9.22 -7.35 13.99
N GLN A 219 8.52 -8.48 14.13
CA GLN A 219 9.13 -9.73 14.60
C GLN A 219 10.30 -10.16 13.70
N ASN A 220 10.19 -9.88 12.39
CA ASN A 220 11.16 -10.26 11.36
C ASN A 220 12.07 -9.11 10.91
N SER A 221 12.01 -7.95 11.55
CA SER A 221 12.87 -6.79 11.29
C SER A 221 14.02 -6.70 12.28
N GLU A 222 15.22 -6.30 11.80
CA GLU A 222 16.37 -6.02 12.65
C GLU A 222 16.19 -4.70 13.38
N LYS A 223 15.84 -3.65 12.64
CA LYS A 223 15.57 -2.31 13.15
C LYS A 223 14.13 -1.90 12.84
N ILE A 224 13.57 -1.05 13.69
CA ILE A 224 12.16 -0.66 13.61
C ILE A 224 12.07 0.86 13.69
N VAL A 225 11.40 1.48 12.71
CA VAL A 225 11.10 2.91 12.69
C VAL A 225 9.62 3.10 12.97
N VAL A 226 9.28 3.93 13.96
CA VAL A 226 7.92 4.01 14.51
C VAL A 226 7.44 5.45 14.62
N ASN A 227 6.27 5.73 14.05
CA ASN A 227 5.51 6.94 14.32
C ASN A 227 4.99 6.91 15.77
N TYR A 228 5.56 7.74 16.64
CA TYR A 228 5.26 7.78 18.08
C TYR A 228 4.03 8.63 18.41
N ASP A 229 3.49 9.39 17.46
CA ASP A 229 2.24 10.12 17.62
C ASP A 229 1.01 9.20 17.52
N ASP A 230 1.15 8.05 16.86
CA ASP A 230 0.10 7.05 16.79
C ASP A 230 0.07 6.18 18.08
N PRO A 231 -1.10 6.00 18.72
CA PRO A 231 -1.21 5.17 19.92
C PRO A 231 -0.71 3.73 19.74
N TYR A 232 -0.89 3.15 18.56
CA TYR A 232 -0.37 1.81 18.24
C TYR A 232 1.13 1.84 17.94
N GLY A 233 1.68 2.98 17.49
CA GLY A 233 3.13 3.17 17.40
C GLY A 233 3.79 3.06 18.76
N LYS A 234 3.23 3.69 19.80
CA LYS A 234 3.69 3.53 21.19
C LYS A 234 3.64 2.07 21.65
N LYS A 235 2.57 1.33 21.29
CA LYS A 235 2.47 -0.11 21.57
C LYS A 235 3.52 -0.93 20.80
N VAL A 236 3.86 -0.57 19.56
CA VAL A 236 4.96 -1.23 18.80
C VAL A 236 6.28 -1.01 19.51
N ALA A 237 6.59 0.25 19.88
CA ALA A 237 7.84 0.57 20.56
C ALA A 237 8.00 -0.20 21.89
N GLU A 238 6.94 -0.27 22.70
CA GLU A 238 6.97 -1.05 23.95
C GLU A 238 7.07 -2.55 23.72
N ARG A 239 6.33 -3.10 22.74
CA ARG A 239 6.32 -4.54 22.43
C ARG A 239 7.65 -5.05 21.92
N PHE A 240 8.42 -4.20 21.24
CA PHE A 240 9.71 -4.56 20.64
C PHE A 240 10.90 -3.83 21.24
N LYS A 241 10.79 -3.37 22.49
CA LYS A 241 11.84 -2.62 23.21
C LYS A 241 13.19 -3.33 23.31
N ASP A 242 13.21 -4.64 23.14
CA ASP A 242 14.45 -5.44 23.13
C ASP A 242 15.17 -5.39 21.76
N LYS A 243 14.59 -4.72 20.77
CA LYS A 243 15.18 -4.46 19.46
C LYS A 243 15.63 -3.01 19.34
N GLU A 244 16.36 -2.68 18.29
CA GLU A 244 16.66 -1.31 17.93
C GLU A 244 15.41 -0.64 17.36
N VAL A 245 14.74 0.19 18.17
CA VAL A 245 13.54 0.95 17.82
C VAL A 245 13.92 2.42 17.76
N ILE A 246 13.65 3.05 16.61
CA ILE A 246 13.83 4.49 16.38
C ILE A 246 12.45 5.12 16.31
N THR A 247 12.16 6.02 17.22
CA THR A 247 10.87 6.71 17.32
C THR A 247 10.92 8.10 16.73
N PHE A 248 9.81 8.54 16.10
CA PHE A 248 9.68 9.91 15.63
C PHE A 248 8.31 10.50 15.94
N SER A 249 8.27 11.83 16.09
CA SER A 249 7.06 12.57 16.46
C SER A 249 7.12 14.03 15.99
N ASP A 250 5.97 14.63 15.72
CA ASP A 250 5.81 16.08 15.58
C ASP A 250 5.26 16.73 16.87
N ARG A 251 4.81 15.94 17.85
CA ARG A 251 4.13 16.37 19.09
C ARG A 251 4.87 15.98 20.37
N ASP A 252 5.43 14.76 20.42
CA ASP A 252 6.02 14.17 21.62
C ASP A 252 7.54 14.37 21.65
N ASN A 253 8.03 15.16 22.64
CA ASN A 253 9.45 15.48 22.81
C ASN A 253 10.29 14.30 23.31
N THR A 254 9.68 13.19 23.69
CA THR A 254 10.39 12.00 24.17
C THR A 254 10.81 11.06 23.05
N ALA A 255 10.34 11.30 21.81
CA ALA A 255 10.77 10.55 20.64
C ALA A 255 12.25 10.85 20.31
N ASP A 256 12.94 9.88 19.72
CA ASP A 256 14.36 9.99 19.33
C ASP A 256 14.57 11.10 18.30
N TYR A 257 13.62 11.26 17.37
CA TYR A 257 13.58 12.31 16.36
C TYR A 257 12.29 13.10 16.44
N THR A 258 12.37 14.43 16.36
CA THR A 258 11.19 15.28 16.40
C THR A 258 11.17 16.27 15.25
N ALA A 259 9.99 16.48 14.64
CA ALA A 259 9.77 17.59 13.72
C ALA A 259 9.39 18.85 14.50
N ARG A 260 10.08 19.98 14.23
CA ARG A 260 9.87 21.25 14.89
C ARG A 260 9.74 22.39 13.88
N ASN A 261 9.13 23.48 14.34
CA ASN A 261 8.94 24.69 13.52
C ASN A 261 8.31 24.36 12.17
N ILE A 262 7.20 23.58 12.20
CA ILE A 262 6.54 23.11 11.01
C ILE A 262 5.77 24.26 10.36
N GLU A 263 6.08 24.53 9.11
CA GLU A 263 5.41 25.54 8.28
C GLU A 263 4.75 24.84 7.09
N TYR A 264 3.43 24.89 7.02
CA TYR A 264 2.65 24.28 5.92
C TYR A 264 2.37 25.29 4.81
N SER A 265 2.43 24.84 3.58
CA SER A 265 1.99 25.60 2.40
C SER A 265 1.23 24.70 1.41
N SER A 266 0.62 25.30 0.40
CA SER A 266 -0.04 24.56 -0.69
C SER A 266 0.94 23.74 -1.58
N LYS A 267 2.26 23.90 -1.42
CA LYS A 267 3.28 23.32 -2.28
C LYS A 267 4.25 22.41 -1.53
N ASN A 268 4.54 22.72 -0.29
CA ASN A 268 5.58 22.06 0.52
C ASN A 268 5.27 22.15 2.01
N VAL A 269 6.03 21.38 2.77
CA VAL A 269 6.09 21.50 4.23
C VAL A 269 7.56 21.74 4.62
N LYS A 270 7.81 22.77 5.43
CA LYS A 270 9.13 23.04 6.00
C LYS A 270 9.16 22.66 7.45
N PHE A 271 10.23 22.04 7.90
CA PHE A 271 10.39 21.70 9.31
C PHE A 271 11.88 21.50 9.67
N LEU A 272 12.16 21.52 10.95
CA LEU A 272 13.45 21.10 11.49
C LEU A 272 13.31 19.64 11.97
N MET A 273 14.13 18.75 11.43
CA MET A 273 14.29 17.41 11.98
C MET A 273 15.36 17.49 13.09
N VAL A 274 14.96 17.23 14.32
CA VAL A 274 15.78 17.41 15.51
C VAL A 274 15.96 16.06 16.22
N ALA A 275 17.21 15.71 16.48
CA ALA A 275 17.59 14.59 17.32
C ALA A 275 18.65 15.02 18.35
N LYS A 276 19.06 14.10 19.23
CA LYS A 276 20.13 14.40 20.20
C LYS A 276 21.44 14.69 19.49
N GLY A 277 21.81 15.97 19.46
CA GLY A 277 23.08 16.44 18.88
C GLY A 277 23.02 16.83 17.40
N SER A 278 21.86 16.76 16.76
CA SER A 278 21.67 17.18 15.37
C SER A 278 20.40 17.99 15.14
N ILE A 279 20.47 18.94 14.21
CA ILE A 279 19.32 19.72 13.71
C ILE A 279 19.50 19.88 12.21
N ASN A 280 18.57 19.33 11.44
CA ASN A 280 18.58 19.42 9.99
C ASN A 280 17.32 20.13 9.50
N ARG A 281 17.49 21.05 8.53
CA ARG A 281 16.37 21.74 7.89
C ARG A 281 15.85 20.94 6.71
N VAL A 282 14.55 20.75 6.65
CA VAL A 282 13.86 20.04 5.57
C VAL A 282 12.85 20.99 4.90
N ASP A 283 12.89 21.09 3.57
CA ASP A 283 11.91 21.75 2.72
C ASP A 283 11.27 20.69 1.80
N PHE A 284 10.30 19.97 2.33
CA PHE A 284 9.74 18.79 1.70
C PHE A 284 8.67 19.17 0.65
N PRO A 285 8.83 18.82 -0.65
CA PRO A 285 8.01 19.34 -1.74
C PRO A 285 6.65 18.65 -1.90
N MET A 286 6.05 18.21 -0.79
CA MET A 286 4.68 17.67 -0.75
C MET A 286 3.91 18.39 0.36
N PRO A 287 2.68 18.89 0.06
CA PRO A 287 1.84 19.55 1.06
C PRO A 287 1.21 18.55 2.04
N GLY A 288 0.68 19.08 3.13
CA GLY A 288 -0.14 18.34 4.09
C GLY A 288 0.59 17.85 5.35
N GLU A 289 -0.17 17.71 6.41
CA GLU A 289 0.33 17.29 7.75
C GLU A 289 1.00 15.91 7.71
N TYR A 290 0.40 14.95 6.99
CA TYR A 290 0.99 13.60 6.85
C TYR A 290 2.31 13.55 6.13
N SER A 291 2.60 14.58 5.34
CA SER A 291 3.86 14.69 4.61
C SER A 291 5.04 14.72 5.58
N VAL A 292 4.87 15.34 6.75
CA VAL A 292 5.89 15.33 7.81
C VAL A 292 6.18 13.91 8.30
N HIS A 293 5.13 13.17 8.67
CA HIS A 293 5.28 11.79 9.16
C HIS A 293 5.86 10.85 8.10
N ASN A 294 5.37 10.96 6.84
CA ASN A 294 5.89 10.14 5.74
C ASN A 294 7.37 10.46 5.44
N ALA A 295 7.74 11.76 5.43
CA ALA A 295 9.12 12.20 5.22
C ALA A 295 10.03 11.71 6.34
N MET A 296 9.64 11.89 7.61
CA MET A 296 10.42 11.42 8.77
C MET A 296 10.57 9.89 8.74
N GLY A 297 9.47 9.15 8.54
CA GLY A 297 9.53 7.69 8.47
C GLY A 297 10.44 7.18 7.34
N ALA A 298 10.41 7.84 6.18
CA ALA A 298 11.28 7.50 5.05
C ALA A 298 12.75 7.85 5.35
N ALA A 299 13.02 9.05 5.87
CA ALA A 299 14.38 9.46 6.24
C ALA A 299 15.00 8.53 7.27
N LEU A 300 14.24 8.22 8.32
CA LEU A 300 14.72 7.36 9.41
C LEU A 300 14.94 5.91 8.97
N ALA A 301 14.22 5.44 7.95
CA ALA A 301 14.51 4.13 7.36
C ALA A 301 15.92 4.10 6.72
N LEU A 302 16.35 5.19 6.05
CA LEU A 302 17.71 5.29 5.49
C LEU A 302 18.75 5.49 6.59
N ILE A 303 18.49 6.34 7.58
CA ILE A 303 19.38 6.56 8.71
C ILE A 303 19.59 5.26 9.49
N ALA A 304 18.54 4.46 9.70
CA ALA A 304 18.61 3.13 10.29
C ALA A 304 19.50 2.17 9.48
N LEU A 305 19.57 2.33 8.16
CA LEU A 305 20.47 1.58 7.28
C LEU A 305 21.92 2.09 7.29
N GLY A 306 22.21 3.20 8.00
CA GLY A 306 23.55 3.77 8.16
C GLY A 306 23.90 4.87 7.17
N PHE A 307 22.92 5.45 6.46
CA PHE A 307 23.15 6.66 5.64
C PHE A 307 23.32 7.89 6.54
N ASP A 308 24.12 8.85 6.07
CA ASP A 308 24.34 10.10 6.78
C ASP A 308 23.05 10.92 6.89
N GLU A 309 22.78 11.46 8.07
CA GLU A 309 21.53 12.17 8.38
C GLU A 309 21.40 13.46 7.57
N THR A 310 22.48 14.21 7.38
CA THR A 310 22.47 15.46 6.62
C THR A 310 22.22 15.23 5.14
N ASP A 311 22.85 14.18 4.57
CA ASP A 311 22.65 13.79 3.18
C ASP A 311 21.19 13.35 2.94
N VAL A 312 20.62 12.55 3.84
CA VAL A 312 19.23 12.11 3.77
C VAL A 312 18.27 13.29 3.86
N CYS A 313 18.47 14.22 4.79
CA CYS A 313 17.64 15.43 4.93
C CYS A 313 17.77 16.35 3.71
N THR A 314 18.96 16.45 3.13
CA THR A 314 19.17 17.21 1.88
C THR A 314 18.41 16.57 0.72
N ALA A 315 18.45 15.24 0.59
CA ALA A 315 17.75 14.51 -0.44
C ALA A 315 16.21 14.64 -0.32
N LEU A 316 15.66 14.74 0.90
CA LEU A 316 14.22 14.99 1.11
C LEU A 316 13.73 16.26 0.41
N ASN A 317 14.58 17.29 0.24
CA ASN A 317 14.21 18.54 -0.43
C ASN A 317 14.01 18.37 -1.94
N HIS A 318 14.43 17.23 -2.51
CA HIS A 318 14.45 16.96 -3.95
C HIS A 318 13.63 15.73 -4.35
N VAL A 319 12.82 15.18 -3.42
CA VAL A 319 11.97 14.03 -3.74
C VAL A 319 10.85 14.39 -4.69
N HIS A 320 10.38 13.40 -5.43
CA HIS A 320 9.27 13.53 -6.35
C HIS A 320 7.95 13.12 -5.67
N GLY A 321 6.86 13.74 -6.09
CA GLY A 321 5.52 13.33 -5.66
C GLY A 321 5.20 11.91 -6.12
N VAL A 322 4.20 11.32 -5.50
CA VAL A 322 3.72 9.96 -5.83
C VAL A 322 2.42 10.06 -6.61
N LYS A 323 2.35 9.37 -7.77
CA LYS A 323 1.14 9.36 -8.62
C LYS A 323 -0.10 9.01 -7.79
N GLY A 324 -1.11 9.89 -7.84
CA GLY A 324 -2.37 9.70 -7.14
C GLY A 324 -2.28 9.79 -5.61
N ARG A 325 -1.28 10.50 -5.06
CA ARG A 325 -1.13 10.77 -3.62
C ARG A 325 -0.93 12.26 -3.40
N CYS A 326 -2.03 12.99 -3.13
CA CYS A 326 -2.08 14.44 -3.07
C CYS A 326 -1.36 15.08 -4.27
N GLU A 327 -1.52 14.49 -5.44
CA GLU A 327 -0.83 14.86 -6.67
C GLU A 327 -1.50 16.08 -7.30
N ILE A 328 -0.74 17.15 -7.50
CA ILE A 328 -1.24 18.37 -8.12
C ILE A 328 -1.16 18.21 -9.63
N LEU A 329 -2.32 18.06 -10.29
CA LEU A 329 -2.44 17.91 -11.75
C LEU A 329 -2.46 19.27 -12.46
N VAL A 330 -3.09 20.28 -11.84
CA VAL A 330 -3.19 21.67 -12.35
C VAL A 330 -2.90 22.62 -11.20
N LYS A 331 -2.10 23.65 -11.46
CA LYS A 331 -1.71 24.66 -10.45
C LYS A 331 -2.43 26.00 -10.64
N GLU A 332 -2.69 26.38 -11.87
CA GLU A 332 -3.28 27.67 -12.29
C GLU A 332 -4.09 27.47 -13.57
N PRO A 333 -5.21 28.21 -13.76
CA PRO A 333 -5.77 29.30 -12.95
C PRO A 333 -6.56 28.83 -11.72
N PHE A 334 -6.82 27.54 -11.61
CA PHE A 334 -7.42 26.83 -10.47
C PHE A 334 -6.52 25.64 -10.12
N THR A 335 -6.71 25.06 -8.96
CA THR A 335 -5.94 23.88 -8.56
C THR A 335 -6.76 22.60 -8.75
N VAL A 336 -6.19 21.57 -9.38
CA VAL A 336 -6.77 20.22 -9.45
C VAL A 336 -5.82 19.25 -8.79
N ILE A 337 -6.31 18.48 -7.81
CA ILE A 337 -5.54 17.51 -7.04
C ILE A 337 -6.17 16.14 -7.26
N CYS A 338 -5.33 15.09 -7.38
CA CYS A 338 -5.74 13.69 -7.45
C CYS A 338 -5.22 12.95 -6.22
N ASP A 339 -6.10 12.22 -5.51
CA ASP A 339 -5.73 11.44 -4.33
C ASP A 339 -6.48 10.10 -4.26
N TYR A 340 -5.82 9.12 -3.69
CA TYR A 340 -6.37 7.76 -3.50
C TYR A 340 -7.24 7.62 -2.25
N ALA A 341 -7.47 8.66 -1.46
CA ALA A 341 -8.29 8.62 -0.25
C ALA A 341 -9.68 8.06 -0.55
N HIS A 342 -9.95 6.87 -0.02
CA HIS A 342 -11.18 6.09 -0.21
C HIS A 342 -11.73 5.51 1.10
N THR A 343 -11.25 6.03 2.23
CA THR A 343 -11.73 5.77 3.59
C THR A 343 -12.08 7.08 4.26
N ASP A 344 -12.93 7.04 5.29
CA ASP A 344 -13.30 8.21 6.08
C ASP A 344 -12.08 8.92 6.68
N ASP A 345 -11.17 8.17 7.31
CA ASP A 345 -9.91 8.69 7.84
C ASP A 345 -9.02 9.27 6.74
N GLY A 346 -8.85 8.57 5.62
CA GLY A 346 -8.09 9.05 4.46
C GLY A 346 -8.64 10.36 3.89
N LEU A 347 -9.97 10.45 3.71
CA LEU A 347 -10.65 11.67 3.25
C LEU A 347 -10.49 12.82 4.24
N LYS A 348 -10.81 12.58 5.52
CA LYS A 348 -10.64 13.59 6.56
C LYS A 348 -9.22 14.15 6.53
N ASN A 349 -8.28 13.28 6.42
CA ASN A 349 -6.86 13.59 6.46
C ASN A 349 -6.42 14.46 5.27
N VAL A 350 -6.71 14.04 4.04
CA VAL A 350 -6.32 14.83 2.86
C VAL A 350 -7.08 16.15 2.79
N LEU A 351 -8.38 16.16 3.11
CA LEU A 351 -9.21 17.37 3.03
C LEU A 351 -8.83 18.40 4.09
N SER A 352 -8.61 17.99 5.35
CA SER A 352 -8.15 18.88 6.42
C SER A 352 -6.79 19.50 6.11
N SER A 353 -5.90 18.75 5.47
CA SER A 353 -4.56 19.24 5.14
C SER A 353 -4.53 20.25 3.98
N ILE A 354 -5.51 20.18 3.07
CA ILE A 354 -5.61 21.07 1.90
C ILE A 354 -6.46 22.31 2.22
N ARG A 355 -7.55 22.15 2.99
CA ARG A 355 -8.52 23.23 3.27
C ARG A 355 -7.91 24.56 3.71
N PRO A 356 -6.90 24.63 4.58
CA PRO A 356 -6.30 25.89 5.00
C PRO A 356 -5.65 26.71 3.89
N PHE A 357 -5.35 26.08 2.75
CA PHE A 357 -4.66 26.71 1.59
C PHE A 357 -5.59 27.02 0.42
N VAL A 358 -6.86 26.63 0.51
CA VAL A 358 -7.86 26.91 -0.52
C VAL A 358 -8.23 28.39 -0.48
N LYS A 359 -8.06 29.08 -1.61
CA LYS A 359 -8.36 30.52 -1.74
C LYS A 359 -9.78 30.79 -2.23
N GLY A 360 -10.29 29.96 -3.14
CA GLY A 360 -11.64 29.98 -3.66
C GLY A 360 -12.54 28.93 -3.02
N ARG A 361 -13.41 28.30 -3.81
CA ARG A 361 -14.23 27.16 -3.34
C ARG A 361 -13.39 25.88 -3.28
N PHE A 362 -13.65 25.06 -2.25
CA PHE A 362 -13.11 23.71 -2.16
C PHE A 362 -14.15 22.71 -2.67
N ILE A 363 -13.93 22.17 -3.84
CA ILE A 363 -14.81 21.25 -4.53
C ILE A 363 -14.24 19.84 -4.38
N VAL A 364 -15.04 18.92 -3.85
CA VAL A 364 -14.61 17.55 -3.61
C VAL A 364 -15.41 16.60 -4.49
N LEU A 365 -14.73 15.79 -5.30
CA LEU A 365 -15.33 14.71 -6.06
C LEU A 365 -14.92 13.38 -5.42
N PHE A 366 -15.92 12.58 -5.01
CA PHE A 366 -15.65 11.26 -4.42
C PHE A 366 -16.77 10.26 -4.72
N GLY A 367 -16.47 8.98 -4.50
CA GLY A 367 -17.42 7.88 -4.60
C GLY A 367 -17.13 6.82 -3.56
N CYS A 368 -18.12 5.98 -3.28
CA CYS A 368 -17.98 4.83 -2.39
C CYS A 368 -17.91 3.53 -3.18
N ALA A 369 -17.07 2.60 -2.73
CA ALA A 369 -16.93 1.30 -3.36
C ALA A 369 -18.13 0.38 -3.00
N GLY A 370 -18.56 -0.43 -3.99
CA GLY A 370 -19.54 -1.51 -3.79
C GLY A 370 -18.90 -2.75 -3.17
N GLU A 371 -19.73 -3.64 -2.63
CA GLU A 371 -19.31 -4.90 -1.98
C GLU A 371 -18.26 -4.69 -0.88
N ARG A 372 -18.42 -3.59 -0.14
CA ARG A 372 -17.61 -3.19 1.01
C ARG A 372 -18.51 -2.80 2.17
N ASP A 373 -17.91 -2.56 3.33
CA ASP A 373 -18.61 -2.12 4.53
C ASP A 373 -19.45 -0.85 4.27
N SER A 374 -20.76 -1.00 4.20
CA SER A 374 -21.70 0.08 3.92
C SER A 374 -21.74 1.15 5.03
N ALA A 375 -21.42 0.78 6.27
CA ALA A 375 -21.41 1.73 7.39
C ALA A 375 -20.32 2.82 7.20
N LYS A 376 -19.24 2.51 6.49
CA LYS A 376 -18.18 3.48 6.15
C LYS A 376 -18.64 4.57 5.18
N ARG A 377 -19.66 4.32 4.36
CA ARG A 377 -20.13 5.29 3.36
C ARG A 377 -20.60 6.59 4.01
N ILE A 378 -21.37 6.46 5.09
CA ILE A 378 -21.85 7.62 5.87
C ILE A 378 -20.66 8.34 6.53
N LEU A 379 -19.69 7.63 7.10
CA LEU A 379 -18.52 8.25 7.69
C LEU A 379 -17.67 9.01 6.66
N MET A 380 -17.57 8.48 5.44
CA MET A 380 -16.92 9.18 4.31
C MET A 380 -17.68 10.46 3.93
N ALA A 381 -19.02 10.41 3.88
CA ALA A 381 -19.84 11.60 3.62
C ALA A 381 -19.66 12.67 4.71
N HIS A 382 -19.57 12.26 6.00
CA HIS A 382 -19.24 13.17 7.11
C HIS A 382 -17.88 13.85 6.88
N ALA A 383 -16.84 13.05 6.60
CA ALA A 383 -15.51 13.58 6.38
C ALA A 383 -15.45 14.60 5.23
N VAL A 384 -16.24 14.38 4.17
CA VAL A 384 -16.31 15.32 3.02
C VAL A 384 -17.09 16.57 3.38
N ALA A 385 -18.26 16.43 4.02
CA ALA A 385 -19.15 17.57 4.34
C ALA A 385 -18.51 18.58 5.32
N ASP A 386 -17.58 18.13 6.17
CA ASP A 386 -16.88 18.99 7.14
C ASP A 386 -15.94 19.99 6.46
N TYR A 387 -15.50 19.74 5.21
CA TYR A 387 -14.47 20.54 4.54
C TYR A 387 -14.90 21.13 3.20
N ALA A 388 -15.83 20.50 2.48
CA ALA A 388 -16.20 20.88 1.13
C ALA A 388 -17.18 22.05 1.09
N ASP A 389 -16.97 23.00 0.13
CA ASP A 389 -17.96 24.02 -0.22
C ASP A 389 -18.94 23.49 -1.27
N TYR A 390 -18.54 22.48 -2.06
CA TYR A 390 -19.37 21.79 -3.06
C TYR A 390 -18.91 20.35 -3.25
N VAL A 391 -19.85 19.44 -3.51
CA VAL A 391 -19.53 18.02 -3.65
C VAL A 391 -20.03 17.45 -4.96
N PHE A 392 -19.19 16.67 -5.65
CA PHE A 392 -19.60 15.77 -6.72
C PHE A 392 -19.60 14.34 -6.19
N LEU A 393 -20.81 13.78 -6.06
CA LEU A 393 -21.03 12.38 -5.71
C LEU A 393 -21.04 11.53 -6.97
N THR A 394 -20.19 10.53 -7.06
CA THR A 394 -20.08 9.69 -8.24
C THR A 394 -19.73 8.24 -7.89
N SER A 395 -19.63 7.39 -8.90
CA SER A 395 -19.18 6.00 -8.67
C SER A 395 -17.67 5.93 -8.44
N ASP A 396 -17.27 5.07 -7.51
CA ASP A 396 -15.92 4.53 -7.45
C ASP A 396 -15.87 3.21 -8.25
N ASN A 397 -15.68 2.06 -7.61
CA ASN A 397 -15.82 0.72 -8.15
C ASN A 397 -17.12 0.10 -7.58
N PRO A 398 -18.29 0.25 -8.22
CA PRO A 398 -19.55 -0.30 -7.69
C PRO A 398 -19.59 -1.83 -7.72
N ARG A 399 -18.71 -2.47 -8.52
CA ARG A 399 -18.65 -3.93 -8.69
C ARG A 399 -20.01 -4.51 -9.11
N GLY A 400 -20.63 -5.36 -8.29
CA GLY A 400 -21.95 -5.93 -8.52
C GLY A 400 -23.13 -5.13 -7.92
N GLU A 401 -22.86 -4.06 -7.14
CA GLU A 401 -23.92 -3.22 -6.60
C GLU A 401 -24.42 -2.19 -7.62
N ASN A 402 -25.69 -1.79 -7.49
CA ASN A 402 -26.23 -0.70 -8.30
C ASN A 402 -25.56 0.63 -7.90
N PRO A 403 -24.87 1.32 -8.82
CA PRO A 403 -24.13 2.54 -8.50
C PRO A 403 -25.02 3.68 -8.02
N GLN A 404 -26.27 3.80 -8.51
CA GLN A 404 -27.21 4.80 -8.02
C GLN A 404 -27.59 4.57 -6.58
N SER A 405 -27.82 3.31 -6.18
CA SER A 405 -28.15 2.95 -4.79
C SER A 405 -26.99 3.29 -3.82
N ILE A 406 -25.75 3.20 -4.28
CA ILE A 406 -24.59 3.61 -3.47
C ILE A 406 -24.60 5.13 -3.26
N ILE A 407 -24.84 5.92 -4.30
CA ILE A 407 -24.96 7.37 -4.23
C ILE A 407 -26.13 7.78 -3.32
N ASP A 408 -27.30 7.18 -3.50
CA ASP A 408 -28.51 7.47 -2.71
C ASP A 408 -28.30 7.20 -1.21
N SER A 409 -27.45 6.20 -0.88
CA SER A 409 -27.14 5.86 0.52
C SER A 409 -26.40 6.96 1.28
N VAL A 410 -25.81 7.94 0.59
CA VAL A 410 -25.02 9.03 1.20
C VAL A 410 -25.53 10.44 0.86
N SER A 411 -26.32 10.59 -0.20
CA SER A 411 -26.78 11.90 -0.69
C SER A 411 -27.61 12.64 0.33
N GLY A 412 -28.53 11.98 1.02
CA GLY A 412 -29.40 12.57 2.05
C GLY A 412 -28.62 13.23 3.20
N TYR A 413 -27.39 12.80 3.46
CA TYR A 413 -26.56 13.46 4.46
C TYR A 413 -26.12 14.87 4.05
N PHE A 414 -25.83 15.10 2.75
CA PHE A 414 -25.47 16.42 2.25
C PHE A 414 -26.68 17.36 2.25
N ASP A 415 -27.90 16.86 2.01
CA ASP A 415 -29.14 17.62 2.17
C ASP A 415 -29.33 18.07 3.62
N GLU A 416 -29.14 17.17 4.59
CA GLU A 416 -29.20 17.47 6.02
C GLU A 416 -28.20 18.54 6.44
N LYS A 417 -26.96 18.42 5.98
CA LYS A 417 -25.87 19.37 6.27
C LYS A 417 -25.93 20.63 5.44
N LYS A 418 -26.83 20.74 4.45
CA LYS A 418 -26.95 21.86 3.50
C LYS A 418 -25.66 22.13 2.73
N VAL A 419 -24.89 21.09 2.43
CA VAL A 419 -23.74 21.17 1.54
C VAL A 419 -24.24 20.94 0.11
N PRO A 420 -24.09 21.89 -0.81
CA PRO A 420 -24.55 21.72 -2.18
C PRO A 420 -23.77 20.61 -2.88
N TYR A 421 -24.50 19.77 -3.65
CA TYR A 421 -23.88 18.67 -4.37
C TYR A 421 -24.53 18.41 -5.73
N THR A 422 -23.79 17.71 -6.58
CA THR A 422 -24.28 17.07 -7.82
C THR A 422 -24.03 15.58 -7.73
N ALA A 423 -25.05 14.77 -8.01
CA ALA A 423 -24.96 13.32 -8.13
C ALA A 423 -24.90 12.91 -9.60
N GLU A 424 -23.83 12.24 -10.01
CA GLU A 424 -23.65 11.72 -11.37
C GLU A 424 -22.98 10.35 -11.31
N VAL A 425 -23.67 9.31 -11.76
CA VAL A 425 -23.18 7.92 -11.73
C VAL A 425 -21.92 7.74 -12.60
N ASP A 426 -21.91 8.37 -13.78
CA ASP A 426 -20.76 8.29 -14.69
C ASP A 426 -19.65 9.21 -14.18
N ARG A 427 -18.60 8.59 -13.62
CA ARG A 427 -17.47 9.33 -13.04
C ARG A 427 -16.76 10.24 -14.05
N ARG A 428 -16.67 9.85 -15.32
CA ARG A 428 -16.08 10.69 -16.37
C ARG A 428 -16.91 11.96 -16.58
N LYS A 429 -18.23 11.84 -16.60
CA LYS A 429 -19.13 12.99 -16.70
C LYS A 429 -19.05 13.87 -15.45
N ALA A 430 -19.03 13.25 -14.27
CA ALA A 430 -18.88 13.97 -13.00
C ALA A 430 -17.59 14.81 -12.98
N ILE A 431 -16.45 14.25 -13.39
CA ILE A 431 -15.16 14.96 -13.46
C ILE A 431 -15.25 16.12 -14.45
N ASN A 432 -15.76 15.90 -15.67
CA ASN A 432 -15.91 16.98 -16.65
C ASN A 432 -16.84 18.09 -16.15
N SER A 433 -17.93 17.75 -15.48
CA SER A 433 -18.85 18.73 -14.89
C SER A 433 -18.17 19.53 -13.77
N ALA A 434 -17.38 18.86 -12.93
CA ALA A 434 -16.60 19.52 -11.88
C ALA A 434 -15.56 20.48 -12.47
N LEU A 435 -14.81 20.05 -13.48
CA LEU A 435 -13.81 20.89 -14.17
C LEU A 435 -14.46 22.14 -14.82
N ASN A 436 -15.60 21.98 -15.51
CA ASN A 436 -16.34 23.10 -16.12
C ASN A 436 -16.93 24.07 -15.10
N MET A 437 -17.13 23.65 -13.85
CA MET A 437 -17.63 24.51 -12.77
C MET A 437 -16.53 25.42 -12.17
N LEU A 438 -15.25 25.10 -12.37
CA LEU A 438 -14.13 25.77 -11.72
C LEU A 438 -14.03 27.24 -12.14
N GLN A 439 -13.73 28.06 -11.15
CA GLN A 439 -13.42 29.48 -11.29
C GLN A 439 -11.98 29.74 -10.82
N TYR A 440 -11.49 30.93 -11.08
CA TYR A 440 -10.17 31.37 -10.63
C TYR A 440 -10.00 31.18 -9.11
N ASN A 441 -8.88 30.58 -8.71
CA ASN A 441 -8.53 30.21 -7.32
C ASN A 441 -9.34 29.05 -6.69
N ASP A 442 -10.30 28.43 -7.39
CA ASP A 442 -10.96 27.23 -6.88
C ASP A 442 -9.98 26.06 -6.76
N THR A 443 -10.26 25.15 -5.85
CA THR A 443 -9.54 23.90 -5.70
C THR A 443 -10.50 22.73 -5.85
N LEU A 444 -10.24 21.86 -6.83
CA LEU A 444 -10.92 20.58 -7.02
C LEU A 444 -10.01 19.46 -6.54
N ILE A 445 -10.53 18.58 -5.71
CA ILE A 445 -9.86 17.33 -5.39
C ILE A 445 -10.67 16.13 -5.90
N LEU A 446 -10.01 15.24 -6.65
CA LEU A 446 -10.54 13.97 -7.14
C LEU A 446 -10.09 12.89 -6.16
N CYS A 447 -11.03 12.33 -5.39
CA CYS A 447 -10.76 11.33 -4.35
C CYS A 447 -11.23 9.93 -4.76
N GLY A 448 -10.46 8.92 -4.33
CA GLY A 448 -10.81 7.50 -4.43
C GLY A 448 -9.97 6.71 -5.42
N LYS A 449 -9.72 7.24 -6.61
CA LYS A 449 -9.01 6.55 -7.69
C LYS A 449 -7.49 6.72 -7.63
N GLY A 450 -7.03 7.94 -7.41
CA GLY A 450 -5.60 8.22 -7.36
C GLY A 450 -4.86 7.71 -8.61
N HIS A 451 -4.08 6.66 -8.46
CA HIS A 451 -3.29 6.05 -9.54
C HIS A 451 -4.05 5.04 -10.41
N GLU A 452 -5.26 4.61 -9.99
CA GLU A 452 -6.05 3.63 -10.74
C GLU A 452 -6.51 4.22 -12.08
N ASP A 453 -6.25 3.50 -13.16
CA ASP A 453 -6.64 3.84 -14.53
C ASP A 453 -7.86 3.03 -15.01
N TYR A 454 -8.61 2.47 -14.08
CA TYR A 454 -9.76 1.60 -14.37
C TYR A 454 -10.92 1.83 -13.38
N GLN A 455 -12.08 1.34 -13.78
CA GLN A 455 -13.28 1.20 -12.96
C GLN A 455 -13.88 -0.20 -13.14
N VAL A 456 -14.41 -0.81 -12.07
CA VAL A 456 -15.07 -2.12 -12.13
C VAL A 456 -16.58 -1.94 -12.06
N LEU A 457 -17.26 -2.23 -13.18
CA LEU A 457 -18.71 -2.10 -13.37
C LEU A 457 -19.29 -3.49 -13.70
N ASN A 458 -20.15 -4.04 -12.85
CA ASN A 458 -20.78 -5.37 -13.05
C ASN A 458 -19.77 -6.48 -13.40
N GLY A 459 -18.62 -6.48 -12.71
CA GLY A 459 -17.55 -7.45 -12.94
C GLY A 459 -16.69 -7.20 -14.19
N ILE A 460 -16.99 -6.15 -14.96
CA ILE A 460 -16.20 -5.74 -16.13
C ILE A 460 -15.27 -4.59 -15.74
N THR A 461 -14.00 -4.71 -16.08
CA THR A 461 -13.01 -3.64 -15.91
C THR A 461 -13.04 -2.74 -17.15
N VAL A 462 -13.33 -1.44 -16.93
CA VAL A 462 -13.34 -0.42 -17.97
C VAL A 462 -12.23 0.60 -17.72
N TYR A 463 -11.65 1.15 -18.77
CA TYR A 463 -10.61 2.17 -18.68
C TYR A 463 -11.17 3.51 -18.25
N LEU A 464 -10.61 4.05 -17.17
CA LEU A 464 -10.91 5.39 -16.65
C LEU A 464 -9.66 5.93 -15.95
N ASP A 465 -8.90 6.78 -16.61
CA ASP A 465 -7.77 7.51 -16.02
C ASP A 465 -8.15 8.98 -15.80
N GLU A 466 -8.12 9.42 -14.55
CA GLU A 466 -8.45 10.80 -14.15
C GLU A 466 -7.40 11.81 -14.67
N HIS A 467 -6.14 11.41 -14.75
CA HIS A 467 -5.06 12.22 -15.31
C HIS A 467 -5.32 12.55 -16.77
N ASP A 468 -5.74 11.56 -17.57
CA ASP A 468 -6.08 11.74 -18.98
C ASP A 468 -7.28 12.67 -19.16
N ILE A 469 -8.29 12.58 -18.28
CA ILE A 469 -9.47 13.43 -18.34
C ILE A 469 -9.10 14.89 -18.07
N VAL A 470 -8.36 15.13 -16.97
CA VAL A 470 -7.89 16.46 -16.59
C VAL A 470 -6.98 17.06 -17.66
N LYS A 471 -6.02 16.27 -18.18
CA LYS A 471 -5.12 16.71 -19.25
C LYS A 471 -5.88 17.15 -20.51
N LYS A 472 -6.82 16.31 -20.99
CA LYS A 472 -7.65 16.64 -22.16
C LYS A 472 -8.47 17.91 -21.96
N PHE A 473 -9.01 18.08 -20.76
CA PHE A 473 -9.73 19.30 -20.41
C PHE A 473 -8.82 20.53 -20.50
N MET A 474 -7.64 20.48 -19.89
CA MET A 474 -6.68 21.59 -19.90
C MET A 474 -6.12 21.89 -21.30
N ASP A 475 -5.90 20.86 -22.14
CA ASP A 475 -5.50 21.06 -23.54
C ASP A 475 -6.54 21.84 -24.34
N ASN A 476 -7.84 21.69 -24.04
CA ASN A 476 -8.93 22.46 -24.66
C ASN A 476 -9.06 23.86 -24.03
N TYR A 477 -9.03 23.94 -22.70
CA TYR A 477 -9.10 25.20 -21.95
C TYR A 477 -8.02 26.19 -22.40
N ASN A 478 -6.77 25.72 -22.58
CA ASN A 478 -5.65 26.55 -23.04
C ASN A 478 -5.73 26.97 -24.53
N LYS A 479 -6.60 26.35 -25.33
CA LYS A 479 -6.84 26.75 -26.72
C LYS A 479 -7.92 27.82 -26.83
N GLU A 480 -8.81 27.88 -25.85
CA GLU A 480 -9.96 28.82 -25.85
C GLU A 480 -9.64 30.10 -25.08
N ASN A 481 -8.64 30.12 -24.23
CA ASN A 481 -8.14 31.23 -23.43
C ASN A 481 -6.68 31.56 -23.76
#